data_217d2ff0a98724963629a0d845f667d4
#
_entry.id   217d2ff0a98724963629a0d845f667d4
#
_cell.length_a   1.000
_cell.length_b   1.000
_cell.length_c   1.000
_cell.angle_alpha   90.00
_cell.angle_beta   90.00
_cell.angle_gamma   90.00
#
_symmetry.space_group_name_H-M   'P 1'
#
loop_
_entity.id
_entity.type
_entity.pdbx_description
1 polymer ?
#
loop_
_entity_poly.entity_id
_entity_poly.type
_entity_poly.pdbx_seq_one_letter_code
_entity_poly.pdbx_strand_id
1 'polypeptide(L)'
;MPSSAVFVAACTAFINAANFLSGHNREQAKQTSDAIKHLTTAIHETEIYFSEREEGLERDPAREKQLSRYWSDAAEPLRTIDINFSDLCALKAQYWLFPSRYERETVRDLNITLEGMRASLQKLRRPE
;
A
#
# COMPACT_ATOMS: atom_id res chain seq x y z
N MET A 1 12.58 -11.13 -3.48
CA MET A 1 11.15 -10.77 -3.49
C MET A 1 10.55 -10.94 -2.12
N PRO A 2 9.77 -9.97 -1.65
CA PRO A 2 9.14 -10.14 -0.35
C PRO A 2 8.15 -11.29 -0.41
N SER A 3 8.30 -12.23 0.52
CA SER A 3 7.34 -13.28 0.71
C SER A 3 6.14 -12.73 1.49
N SER A 4 5.03 -13.47 1.51
CA SER A 4 3.86 -13.09 2.30
C SER A 4 4.23 -12.93 3.78
N ALA A 5 5.15 -13.76 4.30
CA ALA A 5 5.60 -13.65 5.69
C ALA A 5 6.34 -12.34 5.96
N VAL A 6 7.22 -11.92 5.04
CA VAL A 6 7.94 -10.64 5.15
C VAL A 6 6.94 -9.48 5.10
N PHE A 7 5.95 -9.56 4.21
CA PHE A 7 4.92 -8.54 4.11
C PHE A 7 4.09 -8.42 5.39
N VAL A 8 3.67 -9.57 5.96
CA VAL A 8 2.90 -9.58 7.21
C VAL A 8 3.70 -8.94 8.33
N ALA A 9 5.01 -9.24 8.42
CA ALA A 9 5.88 -8.62 9.41
C ALA A 9 5.96 -7.11 9.23
N ALA A 10 6.09 -6.63 7.99
CA ALA A 10 6.13 -5.20 7.69
C ALA A 10 4.82 -4.51 8.09
N CYS A 11 3.67 -5.11 7.78
CA CYS A 11 2.37 -4.57 8.16
C CYS A 11 2.20 -4.51 9.68
N THR A 12 2.64 -5.54 10.39
CA THR A 12 2.59 -5.57 11.86
C THR A 12 3.46 -4.47 12.45
N ALA A 13 4.65 -4.29 11.92
CA ALA A 13 5.55 -3.23 12.36
C ALA A 13 4.94 -1.85 12.12
N PHE A 14 4.30 -1.65 10.97
CA PHE A 14 3.61 -0.40 10.66
C PHE A 14 2.48 -0.10 11.65
N ILE A 15 1.64 -1.10 11.95
CA ILE A 15 0.55 -0.95 12.91
C ILE A 15 1.10 -0.56 14.28
N ASN A 16 2.14 -1.24 14.73
CA ASN A 16 2.74 -0.98 16.04
C ASN A 16 3.35 0.43 16.09
N ALA A 17 4.06 0.84 15.04
CA ALA A 17 4.63 2.16 14.96
C ALA A 17 3.56 3.24 14.97
N ALA A 18 2.48 3.05 14.19
CA ALA A 18 1.38 4.00 14.13
C ALA A 18 0.70 4.15 15.48
N ASN A 19 0.45 3.04 16.19
CA ASN A 19 -0.17 3.08 17.52
C ASN A 19 0.72 3.79 18.53
N PHE A 20 2.02 3.53 18.49
CA PHE A 20 2.97 4.17 19.38
C PHE A 20 3.05 5.67 19.12
N LEU A 21 3.22 6.06 17.86
CA LEU A 21 3.45 7.46 17.50
C LEU A 21 2.23 8.35 17.68
N SER A 22 1.03 7.81 17.50
CA SER A 22 -0.20 8.60 17.53
C SER A 22 -0.46 9.28 18.88
N GLY A 23 0.17 8.80 19.96
CA GLY A 23 -0.02 9.35 21.30
C GLY A 23 1.16 10.14 21.84
N HIS A 24 2.29 10.24 21.12
CA HIS A 24 3.53 10.72 21.70
C HIS A 24 4.11 11.99 21.06
N ASN A 25 3.79 12.27 19.79
CA ASN A 25 4.37 13.40 19.08
C ASN A 25 3.39 13.88 18.02
N ARG A 26 3.03 15.16 18.10
CA ARG A 26 2.03 15.73 17.19
C ARG A 26 2.48 15.68 15.74
N GLU A 27 3.75 15.98 15.47
CA GLU A 27 4.28 15.94 14.11
C GLU A 27 4.31 14.53 13.54
N GLN A 28 4.73 13.56 14.35
CA GLN A 28 4.74 12.15 13.94
C GLN A 28 3.32 11.60 13.80
N ALA A 29 2.40 12.04 14.66
CA ALA A 29 0.99 11.67 14.54
C ALA A 29 0.39 12.19 13.24
N LYS A 30 0.73 13.42 12.84
CA LYS A 30 0.31 13.99 11.57
C LYS A 30 0.86 13.19 10.40
N GLN A 31 2.14 12.83 10.46
CA GLN A 31 2.78 12.05 9.41
C GLN A 31 2.15 10.66 9.28
N THR A 32 1.82 10.03 10.41
CA THR A 32 1.11 8.75 10.42
C THR A 32 -0.28 8.90 9.81
N SER A 33 -0.99 9.96 10.15
CA SER A 33 -2.31 10.23 9.59
C SER A 33 -2.24 10.44 8.08
N ASP A 34 -1.24 11.17 7.60
CA ASP A 34 -1.01 11.36 6.17
C ASP A 34 -0.72 10.03 5.46
N ALA A 35 0.10 9.18 6.09
CA ALA A 35 0.41 7.85 5.55
C ALA A 35 -0.86 7.01 5.41
N ILE A 36 -1.70 7.00 6.45
CA ILE A 36 -2.97 6.26 6.43
C ILE A 36 -3.88 6.78 5.31
N LYS A 37 -3.98 8.09 5.17
CA LYS A 37 -4.81 8.72 4.14
C LYS A 37 -4.36 8.31 2.73
N HIS A 38 -3.08 8.44 2.43
CA HIS A 38 -2.55 8.09 1.11
C HIS A 38 -2.63 6.59 0.84
N LEU A 39 -2.36 5.78 1.86
CA LEU A 39 -2.45 4.32 1.73
C LEU A 39 -3.89 3.89 1.48
N THR A 40 -4.86 4.50 2.18
CA THR A 40 -6.29 4.24 1.96
C THR A 40 -6.67 4.51 0.51
N THR A 41 -6.25 5.65 -0.02
CA THR A 41 -6.53 6.01 -1.42
C THR A 41 -5.92 4.99 -2.38
N ALA A 42 -4.65 4.65 -2.18
CA ALA A 42 -3.95 3.72 -3.07
C ALA A 42 -4.62 2.34 -3.08
N ILE A 43 -4.94 1.81 -1.91
CA ILE A 43 -5.60 0.50 -1.79
C ILE A 43 -6.97 0.54 -2.44
N HIS A 44 -7.78 1.53 -2.09
CA HIS A 44 -9.16 1.61 -2.56
C HIS A 44 -9.23 1.78 -4.08
N GLU A 45 -8.44 2.67 -4.65
CA GLU A 45 -8.42 2.88 -6.10
C GLU A 45 -7.91 1.65 -6.85
N THR A 46 -6.96 0.93 -6.28
CA THR A 46 -6.46 -0.31 -6.87
C THR A 46 -7.56 -1.38 -6.86
N GLU A 47 -8.30 -1.49 -5.76
CA GLU A 47 -9.41 -2.45 -5.67
C GLU A 47 -10.54 -2.12 -6.64
N ILE A 48 -10.85 -0.84 -6.82
CA ILE A 48 -11.85 -0.41 -7.81
C ILE A 48 -11.40 -0.85 -9.20
N TYR A 49 -10.14 -0.63 -9.53
CA TYR A 49 -9.60 -1.01 -10.83
C TYR A 49 -9.69 -2.52 -11.05
N PHE A 50 -9.31 -3.31 -10.05
CA PHE A 50 -9.42 -4.77 -10.15
C PHE A 50 -10.87 -5.21 -10.32
N SER A 51 -11.81 -4.60 -9.61
CA SER A 51 -13.23 -4.88 -9.74
C SER A 51 -13.71 -4.63 -11.17
N GLU A 52 -13.32 -3.51 -11.76
CA GLU A 52 -13.66 -3.18 -13.14
C GLU A 52 -13.07 -4.20 -14.12
N ARG A 53 -11.83 -4.62 -13.89
CA ARG A 53 -11.19 -5.64 -14.73
C ARG A 53 -11.93 -6.98 -14.65
N GLU A 54 -12.37 -7.36 -13.46
CA GLU A 54 -13.14 -8.59 -13.28
C GLU A 54 -14.49 -8.54 -14.00
N GLU A 55 -15.07 -7.35 -14.14
CA GLU A 55 -16.30 -7.15 -14.88
C GLU A 55 -16.09 -7.14 -16.40
N GLY A 56 -14.85 -7.30 -16.84
CA GLY A 56 -14.52 -7.41 -18.25
C GLY A 56 -14.07 -6.13 -18.91
N LEU A 57 -13.89 -5.05 -18.17
CA LEU A 57 -13.36 -3.82 -18.74
C LEU A 57 -11.90 -4.01 -19.14
N GLU A 58 -11.52 -3.43 -20.26
CA GLU A 58 -10.17 -3.52 -20.77
C GLU A 58 -9.20 -2.73 -19.90
N ARG A 59 -7.91 -3.07 -20.02
CA ARG A 59 -6.86 -2.30 -19.38
C ARG A 59 -6.96 -0.82 -19.76
N ASP A 60 -6.73 0.03 -18.77
CA ASP A 60 -6.73 1.47 -18.95
C ASP A 60 -5.35 2.00 -18.51
N PRO A 61 -4.44 2.21 -19.48
CA PRO A 61 -3.09 2.67 -19.14
C PRO A 61 -3.05 3.99 -18.38
N ALA A 62 -3.97 4.90 -18.65
CA ALA A 62 -4.04 6.18 -17.93
C ALA A 62 -4.39 5.94 -16.45
N ARG A 63 -5.33 5.03 -16.19
CA ARG A 63 -5.70 4.64 -14.82
C ARG A 63 -4.53 3.96 -14.11
N GLU A 64 -3.81 3.10 -14.81
CA GLU A 64 -2.65 2.41 -14.22
C GLU A 64 -1.55 3.39 -13.84
N LYS A 65 -1.31 4.40 -14.64
CA LYS A 65 -0.36 5.46 -14.29
C LYS A 65 -0.82 6.24 -13.06
N GLN A 66 -2.12 6.48 -12.95
CA GLN A 66 -2.67 7.15 -11.77
C GLN A 66 -2.50 6.28 -10.52
N LEU A 67 -2.71 4.96 -10.63
CA LEU A 67 -2.44 4.05 -9.53
C LEU A 67 -0.97 4.11 -9.11
N SER A 68 -0.05 4.18 -10.07
CA SER A 68 1.35 4.35 -9.77
C SER A 68 1.61 5.59 -8.90
N ARG A 69 0.96 6.72 -9.23
CA ARG A 69 1.08 7.95 -8.45
C ARG A 69 0.54 7.78 -7.04
N TYR A 70 -0.62 7.14 -6.88
CA TYR A 70 -1.19 6.90 -5.55
C TYR A 70 -0.26 6.07 -4.67
N TRP A 71 0.34 5.01 -5.22
CA TRP A 71 1.27 4.18 -4.46
C TRP A 71 2.56 4.92 -4.12
N SER A 72 3.04 5.76 -5.03
CA SER A 72 4.21 6.60 -4.77
C SER A 72 3.92 7.61 -3.66
N ASP A 73 2.74 8.22 -3.69
CA ASP A 73 2.32 9.18 -2.66
C ASP A 73 2.21 8.52 -1.28
N ALA A 74 1.79 7.24 -1.25
CA ALA A 74 1.71 6.49 0.00
C ALA A 74 3.10 6.12 0.54
N ALA A 75 4.04 5.81 -0.35
CA ALA A 75 5.38 5.42 0.04
C ALA A 75 6.13 6.54 0.78
N GLU A 76 5.94 7.78 0.38
CA GLU A 76 6.72 8.90 0.90
C GLU A 76 6.56 9.11 2.40
N PRO A 77 5.35 9.27 2.96
CA PRO A 77 5.21 9.45 4.41
C PRO A 77 5.57 8.20 5.21
N LEU A 78 5.54 7.01 4.58
CA LEU A 78 5.91 5.77 5.25
C LEU A 78 7.42 5.62 5.45
N ARG A 79 8.22 6.34 4.70
CA ARG A 79 9.68 6.19 4.72
C ARG A 79 10.30 6.36 6.11
N THR A 80 9.75 7.23 6.91
CA THR A 80 10.24 7.50 8.27
C THR A 80 9.48 6.72 9.34
N ILE A 81 8.40 6.03 8.97
CA ILE A 81 7.61 5.21 9.89
C ILE A 81 8.06 3.76 9.80
N ASP A 82 8.09 3.21 8.58
CA ASP A 82 8.48 1.83 8.32
C ASP A 82 9.04 1.75 6.90
N ILE A 83 10.36 1.71 6.80
CA ILE A 83 11.04 1.71 5.49
C ILE A 83 10.66 0.50 4.65
N ASN A 84 10.44 -0.66 5.26
CA ASN A 84 10.08 -1.86 4.52
C ASN A 84 8.70 -1.73 3.90
N PHE A 85 7.75 -1.16 4.62
CA PHE A 85 6.41 -0.90 4.10
C PHE A 85 6.47 0.15 2.98
N SER A 86 7.26 1.19 3.17
CA SER A 86 7.48 2.21 2.15
C SER A 86 8.03 1.59 0.86
N ASP A 87 9.00 0.69 0.97
CA ASP A 87 9.59 0.00 -0.18
C ASP A 87 8.55 -0.86 -0.91
N LEU A 88 7.65 -1.51 -0.19
CA LEU A 88 6.57 -2.28 -0.81
C LEU A 88 5.63 -1.38 -1.61
N CYS A 89 5.29 -0.21 -1.08
CA CYS A 89 4.47 0.75 -1.80
C CYS A 89 5.19 1.29 -3.04
N ALA A 90 6.49 1.55 -2.92
CA ALA A 90 7.30 1.98 -4.06
C ALA A 90 7.36 0.89 -5.14
N LEU A 91 7.44 -0.37 -4.74
CA LEU A 91 7.42 -1.49 -5.69
C LEU A 91 6.08 -1.57 -6.43
N LYS A 92 4.97 -1.37 -5.72
CA LYS A 92 3.64 -1.32 -6.36
C LYS A 92 3.54 -0.15 -7.35
N ALA A 93 4.12 0.99 -7.02
CA ALA A 93 4.16 2.13 -7.92
C ALA A 93 4.91 1.79 -9.21
N GLN A 94 6.05 1.13 -9.09
CA GLN A 94 6.83 0.68 -10.25
C GLN A 94 6.08 -0.34 -11.09
N TYR A 95 5.39 -1.28 -10.44
CA TYR A 95 4.59 -2.27 -11.16
C TYR A 95 3.53 -1.60 -12.04
N TRP A 96 2.77 -0.64 -11.49
CA TRP A 96 1.72 0.01 -12.26
C TRP A 96 2.26 0.89 -13.38
N LEU A 97 3.50 1.36 -13.26
CA LEU A 97 4.14 2.14 -14.31
C LEU A 97 4.64 1.24 -15.46
N PHE A 98 5.15 0.06 -15.12
CA PHE A 98 5.74 -0.88 -16.09
C PHE A 98 5.27 -2.31 -15.83
N PRO A 99 3.96 -2.60 -15.99
CA PRO A 99 3.45 -3.93 -15.60
C PRO A 99 4.09 -5.09 -16.36
N SER A 100 4.47 -4.87 -17.62
CA SER A 100 5.05 -5.92 -18.46
C SER A 100 6.45 -6.36 -18.03
N ARG A 101 7.11 -5.61 -17.14
CA ARG A 101 8.44 -5.93 -16.65
C ARG A 101 8.43 -6.93 -15.49
N TYR A 102 7.25 -7.26 -14.97
CA TYR A 102 7.13 -8.08 -13.76
C TYR A 102 6.62 -9.46 -14.11
N GLU A 103 7.24 -10.46 -13.50
CA GLU A 103 6.86 -11.86 -13.69
C GLU A 103 5.50 -12.13 -13.02
N ARG A 104 4.83 -13.16 -13.52
CA ARG A 104 3.49 -13.54 -13.01
C ARG A 104 3.51 -13.82 -11.50
N GLU A 105 4.58 -14.46 -11.01
CA GLU A 105 4.72 -14.76 -9.60
C GLU A 105 4.81 -13.49 -8.76
N THR A 106 5.59 -12.50 -9.23
CA THR A 106 5.69 -11.20 -8.57
C THR A 106 4.34 -10.50 -8.52
N VAL A 107 3.58 -10.54 -9.61
CA VAL A 107 2.25 -9.92 -9.67
C VAL A 107 1.32 -10.56 -8.65
N ARG A 108 1.36 -11.89 -8.54
CA ARG A 108 0.53 -12.59 -7.56
C ARG A 108 0.90 -12.20 -6.14
N ASP A 109 2.19 -12.09 -5.83
CA ASP A 109 2.65 -11.66 -4.51
C ASP A 109 2.19 -10.23 -4.20
N LEU A 110 2.24 -9.34 -5.18
CA LEU A 110 1.75 -7.97 -5.01
C LEU A 110 0.24 -7.93 -4.73
N ASN A 111 -0.52 -8.80 -5.37
CA ASN A 111 -1.97 -8.88 -5.14
C ASN A 111 -2.30 -9.44 -3.75
N ILE A 112 -1.56 -10.43 -3.30
CA ILE A 112 -1.70 -10.98 -1.94
C ILE A 112 -1.37 -9.90 -0.92
N THR A 113 -0.32 -9.11 -1.16
CA THR A 113 0.04 -8.03 -0.25
C THR A 113 -1.03 -6.95 -0.18
N LEU A 114 -1.79 -6.73 -1.26
CA LEU A 114 -2.89 -5.77 -1.25
C LEU A 114 -3.95 -6.14 -0.23
N GLU A 115 -4.35 -7.42 -0.19
CA GLU A 115 -5.32 -7.91 0.79
C GLU A 115 -4.79 -7.74 2.21
N GLY A 116 -3.52 -8.06 2.44
CA GLY A 116 -2.87 -7.86 3.74
C GLY A 116 -2.83 -6.42 4.17
N MET A 117 -2.55 -5.52 3.23
CA MET A 117 -2.54 -4.08 3.50
C MET A 117 -3.91 -3.58 3.91
N ARG A 118 -4.97 -4.05 3.23
CA ARG A 118 -6.32 -3.65 3.58
C ARG A 118 -6.69 -4.13 4.98
N ALA A 119 -6.37 -5.36 5.33
CA ALA A 119 -6.63 -5.90 6.65
C ALA A 119 -5.91 -5.10 7.73
N SER A 120 -4.66 -4.73 7.48
CA SER A 120 -3.86 -3.93 8.41
C SER A 120 -4.45 -2.52 8.56
N LEU A 121 -4.88 -1.93 7.46
CA LEU A 121 -5.49 -0.61 7.47
C LEU A 121 -6.78 -0.59 8.28
N GLN A 122 -7.60 -1.63 8.15
CA GLN A 122 -8.85 -1.72 8.91
C GLN A 122 -8.58 -1.80 10.41
N LYS A 123 -7.54 -2.51 10.82
CA LYS A 123 -7.15 -2.56 12.24
C LYS A 123 -6.73 -1.19 12.76
N LEU A 124 -6.03 -0.41 11.96
CA LEU A 124 -5.63 0.95 12.33
C LEU A 124 -6.83 1.88 12.48
N ARG A 125 -7.83 1.71 11.62
CA ARG A 125 -9.02 2.57 11.62
C ARG A 125 -10.02 2.21 12.70
N ARG A 126 -9.86 1.05 13.35
CA ARG A 126 -10.72 0.58 14.44
C ARG A 126 -9.87 0.21 15.63
N PRO A 127 -9.16 1.17 16.21
CA PRO A 127 -8.40 0.89 17.42
C PRO A 127 -9.39 0.58 18.54
N GLU A 128 -9.05 -0.38 19.36
CA GLU A 128 -9.86 -0.70 20.52
C GLU A 128 -9.74 0.35 21.60
#